data_5a1f83356492af37d8579c699ca3588a
#
_entry.id   5a1f83356492af37d8579c699ca3588a
#
_cell.length_a   1.000
_cell.length_b   1.000
_cell.length_c   1.000
_cell.angle_alpha   90.00
_cell.angle_beta   90.00
_cell.angle_gamma   90.00
#
_symmetry.space_group_name_H-M   'P 1'
#
loop_
_entity.id
_entity.type
_entity.pdbx_description
1 polymer ?
#
loop_
_entity_poly.entity_id
_entity_poly.type
_entity_poly.pdbx_seq_one_letter_code
_entity_poly.pdbx_strand_id
1 'polypeptide(L)'
;MLDDDELLRYSRQLMLPQFDIAGQESLKAATVLIVGLGGLGSAAAMYLASAGVGTLILADGDAVELSNLQRQPVHSELGLGMNKAQSAANHLRAINSRINIQVLPQDLIEAEVPNRVRGVDAVVDASDNYPIRFALNRSCIAAKVPLISAAAVRNEGQLSVFHPATGGPCYRCLYPVEGQATALNCRDSGVLAPVVGVLGSLQAMETIKVLAGLGEPLYHALLVLDLATAQVQRLATAPRPDCPDCGVT
;
A
#
# COMPACT_ATOMS: atom_id res chain seq x y z
N MET A 1 -1.90 24.79 -4.31
CA MET A 1 -0.67 25.52 -4.69
C MET A 1 0.43 25.13 -3.70
N LEU A 2 1.67 24.92 -4.18
CA LEU A 2 2.85 24.62 -3.36
C LEU A 2 3.46 25.92 -2.86
N ASP A 3 3.94 25.94 -1.63
CA ASP A 3 4.74 27.06 -1.09
C ASP A 3 6.25 26.87 -1.36
N ASP A 4 7.09 27.86 -1.03
CA ASP A 4 8.53 27.86 -1.35
C ASP A 4 9.27 26.68 -0.69
N ASP A 5 8.91 26.30 0.53
CA ASP A 5 9.53 25.17 1.22
C ASP A 5 9.12 23.83 0.56
N GLU A 6 7.89 23.72 0.09
CA GLU A 6 7.41 22.55 -0.65
C GLU A 6 8.09 22.47 -2.04
N LEU A 7 8.24 23.59 -2.72
CA LEU A 7 8.99 23.65 -3.98
C LEU A 7 10.45 23.20 -3.79
N LEU A 8 11.08 23.63 -2.70
CA LEU A 8 12.44 23.19 -2.35
C LEU A 8 12.47 21.70 -1.98
N ARG A 9 11.57 21.26 -1.10
CA ARG A 9 11.50 19.87 -0.62
C ARG A 9 11.31 18.88 -1.77
N TYR A 10 10.38 19.15 -2.67
CA TYR A 10 10.01 18.26 -3.77
C TYR A 10 10.74 18.57 -5.08
N SER A 11 11.73 19.46 -5.06
CA SER A 11 12.42 19.94 -6.26
C SER A 11 12.88 18.82 -7.21
N ARG A 12 13.34 17.68 -6.67
CA ARG A 12 13.80 16.54 -7.48
C ARG A 12 12.65 15.82 -8.20
N GLN A 13 11.46 15.79 -7.61
CA GLN A 13 10.26 15.23 -8.25
C GLN A 13 9.71 16.19 -9.30
N LEU A 14 9.72 17.50 -9.02
CA LEU A 14 9.24 18.55 -9.92
C LEU A 14 10.06 18.64 -11.22
N MET A 15 11.31 18.17 -11.22
CA MET A 15 12.16 18.11 -12.43
C MET A 15 11.75 17.00 -13.41
N LEU A 16 10.87 16.09 -13.02
CA LEU A 16 10.39 15.03 -13.91
C LEU A 16 9.30 15.60 -14.84
N PRO A 17 9.51 15.64 -16.18
CA PRO A 17 8.56 16.32 -17.09
C PRO A 17 7.15 15.73 -17.10
N GLN A 18 7.01 14.45 -16.73
CA GLN A 18 5.72 13.76 -16.68
C GLN A 18 5.00 13.88 -15.32
N PHE A 19 5.68 14.44 -14.33
CA PHE A 19 5.15 14.62 -12.98
C PHE A 19 4.90 16.09 -12.66
N ASP A 20 5.94 16.91 -12.76
CA ASP A 20 6.00 18.35 -12.56
C ASP A 20 5.23 18.89 -11.34
N ILE A 21 4.80 20.15 -11.39
CA ILE A 21 3.99 20.80 -10.35
C ILE A 21 2.60 20.16 -10.24
N ALA A 22 1.99 19.76 -11.35
CA ALA A 22 0.66 19.21 -11.36
C ALA A 22 0.60 17.85 -10.65
N GLY A 23 1.59 16.97 -10.88
CA GLY A 23 1.72 15.71 -10.16
C GLY A 23 1.91 15.89 -8.66
N GLN A 24 2.74 16.88 -8.26
CA GLN A 24 2.95 17.17 -6.84
C GLN A 24 1.68 17.75 -6.17
N GLU A 25 0.94 18.62 -6.85
CA GLU A 25 -0.34 19.14 -6.35
C GLU A 25 -1.38 18.03 -6.23
N SER A 26 -1.39 17.07 -7.14
CA SER A 26 -2.24 15.86 -7.07
C SER A 26 -1.89 15.03 -5.83
N LEU A 27 -0.60 14.77 -5.56
CA LEU A 27 -0.18 14.07 -4.34
C LEU A 27 -0.57 14.84 -3.07
N LYS A 28 -0.34 16.17 -3.05
CA LYS A 28 -0.69 17.02 -1.90
C LYS A 28 -2.18 17.03 -1.59
N ALA A 29 -3.03 16.91 -2.59
CA ALA A 29 -4.49 16.85 -2.42
C ALA A 29 -4.98 15.47 -1.98
N ALA A 30 -4.21 14.41 -2.24
CA ALA A 30 -4.64 13.04 -2.08
C ALA A 30 -4.67 12.56 -0.63
N THR A 31 -5.60 11.65 -0.37
CA THR A 31 -5.73 10.87 0.88
C THR A 31 -5.52 9.40 0.60
N VAL A 32 -4.58 8.75 1.28
CA VAL A 32 -4.26 7.33 1.14
C VAL A 32 -4.49 6.60 2.46
N LEU A 33 -5.26 5.51 2.41
CA LEU A 33 -5.39 4.57 3.51
C LEU A 33 -4.32 3.49 3.38
N ILE A 34 -3.49 3.31 4.41
CA ILE A 34 -2.49 2.24 4.51
C ILE A 34 -2.97 1.25 5.58
N VAL A 35 -3.20 0.01 5.19
CA VAL A 35 -3.65 -1.07 6.08
C VAL A 35 -2.50 -2.04 6.32
N GLY A 36 -2.06 -2.08 7.56
CA GLY A 36 -0.86 -2.81 8.01
C GLY A 36 0.41 -1.94 7.95
N LEU A 37 1.08 -1.78 9.10
CA LEU A 37 2.36 -1.05 9.25
C LEU A 37 3.50 -2.03 9.58
N GLY A 38 3.38 -3.26 9.05
CA GLY A 38 4.43 -4.27 9.07
C GLY A 38 5.57 -3.96 8.08
N GLY A 39 6.23 -4.99 7.55
CA GLY A 39 7.38 -4.82 6.65
C GLY A 39 7.05 -4.06 5.36
N LEU A 40 5.96 -4.42 4.69
CA LEU A 40 5.48 -3.76 3.46
C LEU A 40 5.03 -2.33 3.75
N GLY A 41 4.11 -2.18 4.72
CA GLY A 41 3.54 -0.88 5.06
C GLY A 41 4.55 0.12 5.61
N SER A 42 5.59 -0.35 6.31
CA SER A 42 6.72 0.49 6.74
C SER A 42 7.36 1.22 5.56
N ALA A 43 7.80 0.48 4.56
CA ALA A 43 8.46 1.06 3.39
C ALA A 43 7.47 1.93 2.57
N ALA A 44 6.25 1.44 2.33
CA ALA A 44 5.24 2.18 1.59
C ALA A 44 4.92 3.53 2.25
N ALA A 45 4.67 3.53 3.57
CA ALA A 45 4.34 4.75 4.32
C ALA A 45 5.50 5.77 4.31
N MET A 46 6.75 5.31 4.49
CA MET A 46 7.92 6.18 4.46
C MET A 46 8.06 6.89 3.11
N TYR A 47 7.94 6.17 1.99
CA TYR A 47 8.07 6.76 0.66
C TYR A 47 6.89 7.67 0.29
N LEU A 48 5.66 7.30 0.65
CA LEU A 48 4.49 8.15 0.42
C LEU A 48 4.55 9.45 1.23
N ALA A 49 4.99 9.38 2.50
CA ALA A 49 5.21 10.55 3.32
C ALA A 49 6.32 11.45 2.76
N SER A 50 7.45 10.86 2.35
CA SER A 50 8.57 11.58 1.75
C SER A 50 8.18 12.25 0.43
N ALA A 51 7.35 11.58 -0.38
CA ALA A 51 6.86 12.12 -1.65
C ALA A 51 5.82 13.23 -1.48
N GLY A 52 5.26 13.41 -0.30
CA GLY A 52 4.32 14.51 -0.01
C GLY A 52 2.87 14.18 -0.34
N VAL A 53 2.43 12.93 -0.15
CA VAL A 53 0.99 12.61 -0.13
C VAL A 53 0.34 13.36 1.02
N GLY A 54 -0.69 14.18 0.70
CA GLY A 54 -1.23 15.17 1.63
C GLY A 54 -1.82 14.59 2.91
N THR A 55 -2.53 13.46 2.83
CA THR A 55 -3.07 12.77 4.01
C THR A 55 -2.77 11.29 3.94
N LEU A 56 -2.17 10.75 5.01
CA LEU A 56 -2.00 9.31 5.22
C LEU A 56 -2.87 8.87 6.40
N ILE A 57 -3.74 7.89 6.19
CA ILE A 57 -4.52 7.22 7.23
C ILE A 57 -3.83 5.89 7.51
N LEU A 58 -3.29 5.72 8.71
CA LEU A 58 -2.49 4.57 9.12
C LEU A 58 -3.31 3.64 10.00
N ALA A 59 -3.58 2.41 9.56
CA ALA A 59 -4.39 1.44 10.29
C ALA A 59 -3.54 0.20 10.65
N ASP A 60 -3.34 -0.03 11.96
CA ASP A 60 -2.66 -1.22 12.50
C ASP A 60 -2.98 -1.34 14.00
N GLY A 61 -3.45 -2.49 14.44
CA GLY A 61 -3.80 -2.76 15.84
C GLY A 61 -2.65 -3.32 16.69
N ASP A 62 -1.60 -3.84 16.06
CA ASP A 62 -0.47 -4.46 16.75
C ASP A 62 0.38 -3.45 17.54
N ALA A 63 1.14 -3.96 18.49
CA ALA A 63 2.24 -3.25 19.14
C ALA A 63 3.58 -3.52 18.44
N VAL A 64 4.51 -2.59 18.58
CA VAL A 64 5.89 -2.76 18.12
C VAL A 64 6.60 -3.75 19.02
N GLU A 65 7.18 -4.79 18.45
CA GLU A 65 7.97 -5.80 19.12
C GLU A 65 9.41 -5.81 18.62
N LEU A 66 10.36 -6.26 19.45
CA LEU A 66 11.77 -6.39 19.06
C LEU A 66 11.95 -7.26 17.81
N SER A 67 11.17 -8.34 17.71
CA SER A 67 11.14 -9.27 16.57
C SER A 67 10.70 -8.62 15.25
N ASN A 68 10.07 -7.45 15.31
CA ASN A 68 9.61 -6.70 14.13
C ASN A 68 10.70 -5.82 13.52
N LEU A 69 11.61 -5.27 14.33
CA LEU A 69 12.52 -4.19 13.96
C LEU A 69 13.48 -4.57 12.83
N GLN A 70 13.79 -5.85 12.66
CA GLN A 70 14.68 -6.30 11.59
C GLN A 70 14.09 -6.08 10.17
N ARG A 71 12.75 -5.87 10.03
CA ARG A 71 12.10 -5.68 8.72
C ARG A 71 11.05 -4.56 8.67
N GLN A 72 10.83 -3.85 9.77
CA GLN A 72 9.84 -2.77 9.87
C GLN A 72 10.54 -1.44 10.22
N PRO A 73 11.29 -0.84 9.27
CA PRO A 73 12.19 0.29 9.55
C PRO A 73 11.48 1.60 9.92
N VAL A 74 10.16 1.69 9.80
CA VAL A 74 9.37 2.83 10.29
C VAL A 74 9.29 2.84 11.83
N HIS A 75 9.62 1.73 12.49
CA HIS A 75 9.66 1.59 13.94
C HIS A 75 11.11 1.59 14.45
N SER A 76 11.28 1.83 15.73
CA SER A 76 12.59 1.82 16.41
C SER A 76 12.47 1.22 17.82
N GLU A 77 13.61 0.94 18.45
CA GLU A 77 13.64 0.44 19.83
C GLU A 77 12.95 1.39 20.82
N LEU A 78 12.96 2.71 20.55
CA LEU A 78 12.26 3.71 21.36
C LEU A 78 10.71 3.55 21.31
N GLY A 79 10.21 2.85 20.31
CA GLY A 79 8.79 2.57 20.12
C GLY A 79 8.33 1.22 20.62
N LEU A 80 9.18 0.44 21.28
CA LEU A 80 8.79 -0.89 21.78
C LEU A 80 7.57 -0.80 22.71
N GLY A 81 6.57 -1.64 22.43
CA GLY A 81 5.28 -1.65 23.13
C GLY A 81 4.28 -0.58 22.67
N MET A 82 4.69 0.40 21.89
CA MET A 82 3.76 1.38 21.28
C MET A 82 2.95 0.72 20.17
N ASN A 83 1.69 1.15 19.98
CA ASN A 83 0.92 0.74 18.82
C ASN A 83 1.66 1.10 17.51
N LYS A 84 1.66 0.21 16.50
CA LYS A 84 2.41 0.39 15.25
C LYS A 84 1.96 1.61 14.46
N ALA A 85 0.66 1.87 14.35
CA ALA A 85 0.16 3.04 13.63
C ALA A 85 0.61 4.35 14.30
N GLN A 86 0.62 4.39 15.65
CA GLN A 86 1.13 5.55 16.39
C GLN A 86 2.65 5.71 16.27
N SER A 87 3.40 4.60 16.35
CA SER A 87 4.86 4.59 16.17
C SER A 87 5.25 5.09 14.78
N ALA A 88 4.58 4.56 13.74
CA ALA A 88 4.79 5.00 12.36
C ALA A 88 4.47 6.48 12.20
N ALA A 89 3.34 6.96 12.74
CA ALA A 89 2.96 8.37 12.65
C ALA A 89 4.01 9.30 13.25
N ASN A 90 4.62 8.92 14.37
CA ASN A 90 5.68 9.72 15.00
C ASN A 90 6.92 9.81 14.09
N HIS A 91 7.32 8.69 13.49
CA HIS A 91 8.46 8.64 12.58
C HIS A 91 8.19 9.44 11.29
N LEU A 92 7.03 9.26 10.69
CA LEU A 92 6.67 9.94 9.43
C LEU A 92 6.53 11.46 9.59
N ARG A 93 6.05 11.95 10.74
CA ARG A 93 6.04 13.39 11.05
C ARG A 93 7.45 13.98 11.15
N ALA A 94 8.43 13.19 11.60
CA ALA A 94 9.83 13.61 11.59
C ALA A 94 10.44 13.64 10.18
N ILE A 95 9.97 12.77 9.27
CA ILE A 95 10.36 12.79 7.85
C ILE A 95 9.73 13.98 7.13
N ASN A 96 8.41 14.18 7.30
CA ASN A 96 7.67 15.23 6.63
C ASN A 96 6.57 15.80 7.53
N SER A 97 6.81 16.95 8.11
CA SER A 97 5.86 17.65 9.01
C SER A 97 4.72 18.36 8.27
N ARG A 98 4.76 18.42 6.93
CA ARG A 98 3.78 19.15 6.12
C ARG A 98 2.58 18.31 5.68
N ILE A 99 2.64 16.99 5.88
CA ILE A 99 1.54 16.09 5.58
C ILE A 99 0.65 15.86 6.81
N ASN A 100 -0.60 15.56 6.57
CA ASN A 100 -1.54 15.15 7.61
C ASN A 100 -1.45 13.65 7.85
N ILE A 101 -1.33 13.21 9.10
CA ILE A 101 -1.29 11.80 9.47
C ILE A 101 -2.39 11.50 10.47
N GLN A 102 -3.35 10.68 10.06
CA GLN A 102 -4.43 10.16 10.88
C GLN A 102 -4.07 8.75 11.35
N VAL A 103 -4.25 8.49 12.63
CA VAL A 103 -3.90 7.22 13.26
C VAL A 103 -5.17 6.44 13.60
N LEU A 104 -5.26 5.21 13.15
CA LEU A 104 -6.26 4.22 13.53
C LEU A 104 -5.54 3.10 14.29
N PRO A 105 -5.43 3.20 15.65
CA PRO A 105 -4.60 2.31 16.45
C PRO A 105 -5.32 1.01 16.80
N GLN A 106 -6.06 0.45 15.87
CA GLN A 106 -6.83 -0.78 16.01
C GLN A 106 -6.85 -1.55 14.71
N ASP A 107 -7.04 -2.85 14.80
CA ASP A 107 -7.27 -3.68 13.63
C ASP A 107 -8.58 -3.28 12.97
N LEU A 108 -8.56 -3.17 11.64
CA LEU A 108 -9.79 -3.02 10.89
C LEU A 108 -10.58 -4.32 10.95
N ILE A 109 -11.87 -4.21 11.24
CA ILE A 109 -12.82 -5.30 11.10
C ILE A 109 -13.60 -5.13 9.79
N GLU A 110 -14.03 -6.24 9.18
CA GLU A 110 -14.69 -6.22 7.87
C GLU A 110 -15.86 -5.23 7.78
N ALA A 111 -16.64 -5.12 8.86
CA ALA A 111 -17.81 -4.21 8.91
C ALA A 111 -17.43 -2.72 8.84
N GLU A 112 -16.23 -2.33 9.23
CA GLU A 112 -15.75 -0.95 9.22
C GLU A 112 -15.08 -0.55 7.90
N VAL A 113 -14.55 -1.52 7.15
CA VAL A 113 -13.78 -1.28 5.93
C VAL A 113 -14.53 -0.38 4.92
N PRO A 114 -15.85 -0.57 4.65
CA PRO A 114 -16.55 0.30 3.70
C PRO A 114 -16.53 1.79 4.08
N ASN A 115 -16.61 2.09 5.38
CA ASN A 115 -16.58 3.46 5.87
C ASN A 115 -15.16 4.06 5.80
N ARG A 116 -14.11 3.24 5.94
CA ARG A 116 -12.72 3.69 5.88
C ARG A 116 -12.23 3.90 4.45
N VAL A 117 -12.76 3.14 3.50
CA VAL A 117 -12.43 3.27 2.06
C VAL A 117 -13.16 4.45 1.42
N ARG A 118 -14.33 4.84 1.97
CA ARG A 118 -15.08 5.97 1.42
C ARG A 118 -14.34 7.28 1.63
N GLY A 119 -14.08 7.99 0.54
CA GLY A 119 -13.46 9.32 0.55
C GLY A 119 -11.93 9.31 0.62
N VAL A 120 -11.29 8.16 0.36
CA VAL A 120 -9.85 8.10 0.08
C VAL A 120 -9.62 7.94 -1.43
N ASP A 121 -8.45 8.36 -1.90
CA ASP A 121 -8.07 8.32 -3.32
C ASP A 121 -7.36 7.02 -3.70
N ALA A 122 -6.76 6.33 -2.72
CA ALA A 122 -6.15 5.02 -2.90
C ALA A 122 -6.07 4.24 -1.57
N VAL A 123 -6.04 2.92 -1.68
CA VAL A 123 -5.81 2.01 -0.55
C VAL A 123 -4.55 1.20 -0.81
N VAL A 124 -3.61 1.23 0.14
CA VAL A 124 -2.43 0.37 0.17
C VAL A 124 -2.69 -0.77 1.13
N ASP A 125 -2.86 -1.98 0.58
CA ASP A 125 -3.02 -3.20 1.35
C ASP A 125 -1.65 -3.84 1.60
N ALA A 126 -1.16 -3.65 2.82
CA ALA A 126 0.05 -4.26 3.34
C ALA A 126 -0.25 -5.25 4.49
N SER A 127 -1.52 -5.70 4.58
CA SER A 127 -1.97 -6.64 5.60
C SER A 127 -1.50 -8.07 5.32
N ASP A 128 -1.47 -8.90 6.34
CA ASP A 128 -1.26 -10.35 6.27
C ASP A 128 -2.55 -11.16 6.55
N ASN A 129 -3.70 -10.49 6.48
CA ASN A 129 -5.00 -11.00 6.89
C ASN A 129 -5.94 -11.12 5.67
N TYR A 130 -6.25 -12.35 5.26
CA TYR A 130 -7.09 -12.61 4.09
C TYR A 130 -8.53 -12.08 4.21
N PRO A 131 -9.28 -12.23 5.31
CA PRO A 131 -10.60 -11.61 5.48
C PRO A 131 -10.58 -10.11 5.20
N ILE A 132 -9.59 -9.39 5.73
CA ILE A 132 -9.45 -7.95 5.48
C ILE A 132 -9.13 -7.65 4.02
N ARG A 133 -8.28 -8.44 3.35
CA ARG A 133 -7.98 -8.27 1.91
C ARG A 133 -9.23 -8.37 1.05
N PHE A 134 -10.10 -9.35 1.31
CA PHE A 134 -11.36 -9.49 0.59
C PHE A 134 -12.35 -8.36 0.94
N ALA A 135 -12.42 -7.93 2.19
CA ALA A 135 -13.24 -6.79 2.58
C ALA A 135 -12.78 -5.48 1.92
N LEU A 136 -11.46 -5.23 1.87
CA LEU A 136 -10.85 -4.11 1.13
C LEU A 136 -11.20 -4.19 -0.36
N ASN A 137 -11.05 -5.37 -0.99
CA ASN A 137 -11.40 -5.57 -2.39
C ASN A 137 -12.86 -5.18 -2.68
N ARG A 138 -13.83 -5.74 -1.94
CA ARG A 138 -15.25 -5.42 -2.11
C ARG A 138 -15.54 -3.94 -1.91
N SER A 139 -14.96 -3.34 -0.88
CA SER A 139 -15.17 -1.92 -0.55
C SER A 139 -14.56 -0.98 -1.60
N CYS A 140 -13.37 -1.30 -2.09
CA CYS A 140 -12.68 -0.55 -3.15
C CYS A 140 -13.44 -0.62 -4.47
N ILE A 141 -14.01 -1.78 -4.83
CA ILE A 141 -14.89 -1.92 -6.01
C ILE A 141 -16.11 -1.00 -5.86
N ALA A 142 -16.81 -1.10 -4.73
CA ALA A 142 -18.02 -0.31 -4.49
C ALA A 142 -17.78 1.20 -4.47
N ALA A 143 -16.64 1.63 -3.93
CA ALA A 143 -16.24 3.04 -3.86
C ALA A 143 -15.50 3.52 -5.12
N LYS A 144 -15.17 2.64 -6.07
CA LYS A 144 -14.32 2.92 -7.24
C LYS A 144 -12.94 3.49 -6.86
N VAL A 145 -12.38 2.98 -5.77
CA VAL A 145 -11.06 3.35 -5.27
C VAL A 145 -10.05 2.28 -5.67
N PRO A 146 -8.87 2.63 -6.19
CA PRO A 146 -7.82 1.67 -6.52
C PRO A 146 -7.24 1.02 -5.24
N LEU A 147 -7.03 -0.30 -5.31
CA LEU A 147 -6.41 -1.11 -4.26
C LEU A 147 -5.02 -1.56 -4.71
N ILE A 148 -3.97 -1.06 -4.07
CA ILE A 148 -2.58 -1.42 -4.31
C ILE A 148 -2.19 -2.52 -3.32
N SER A 149 -2.21 -3.79 -3.76
CA SER A 149 -2.00 -4.93 -2.88
C SER A 149 -0.69 -5.65 -3.20
N ALA A 150 0.09 -5.93 -2.14
CA ALA A 150 1.30 -6.72 -2.21
C ALA A 150 1.31 -7.84 -1.18
N ALA A 151 2.09 -8.87 -1.46
CA ALA A 151 2.39 -9.94 -0.53
C ALA A 151 3.85 -10.39 -0.69
N ALA A 152 4.48 -10.77 0.43
CA ALA A 152 5.84 -11.26 0.47
C ALA A 152 5.92 -12.52 1.33
N VAL A 153 6.66 -13.52 0.86
CA VAL A 153 6.95 -14.74 1.60
C VAL A 153 8.38 -15.18 1.27
N ARG A 154 9.20 -15.43 2.29
CA ARG A 154 10.61 -15.81 2.10
C ARG A 154 11.38 -14.77 1.28
N ASN A 155 11.80 -15.13 0.07
CA ASN A 155 12.50 -14.26 -0.87
C ASN A 155 11.62 -13.80 -2.04
N GLU A 156 10.36 -14.20 -2.04
CA GLU A 156 9.42 -13.95 -3.14
C GLU A 156 8.41 -12.90 -2.76
N GLY A 157 7.88 -12.22 -3.77
CA GLY A 157 6.80 -11.27 -3.60
C GLY A 157 5.98 -11.04 -4.84
N GLN A 158 4.82 -10.46 -4.62
CA GLN A 158 3.90 -10.11 -5.70
C GLN A 158 3.21 -8.78 -5.41
N LEU A 159 2.87 -8.07 -6.48
CA LEU A 159 2.24 -6.76 -6.45
C LEU A 159 1.28 -6.60 -7.63
N SER A 160 0.12 -6.02 -7.39
CA SER A 160 -0.83 -5.59 -8.43
C SER A 160 -1.63 -4.38 -7.96
N VAL A 161 -2.21 -3.66 -8.92
CA VAL A 161 -3.19 -2.60 -8.67
C VAL A 161 -4.56 -3.09 -9.14
N PHE A 162 -5.48 -3.26 -8.22
CA PHE A 162 -6.84 -3.71 -8.50
C PHE A 162 -7.78 -2.51 -8.59
N HIS A 163 -8.28 -2.24 -9.81
CA HIS A 163 -9.21 -1.15 -10.07
C HIS A 163 -10.17 -1.53 -11.20
N PRO A 164 -11.22 -2.32 -10.94
CA PRO A 164 -12.15 -2.80 -11.98
C PRO A 164 -12.82 -1.69 -12.79
N ALA A 165 -12.95 -0.48 -12.23
CA ALA A 165 -13.48 0.68 -12.95
C ALA A 165 -12.66 1.06 -14.20
N THR A 166 -11.41 0.61 -14.31
CA THR A 166 -10.55 0.78 -15.49
C THR A 166 -10.57 -0.43 -16.44
N GLY A 167 -11.45 -1.40 -16.19
CA GLY A 167 -11.52 -2.67 -16.94
C GLY A 167 -10.54 -3.75 -16.48
N GLY A 168 -9.78 -3.50 -15.41
CA GLY A 168 -8.85 -4.47 -14.82
C GLY A 168 -9.54 -5.50 -13.93
N PRO A 169 -8.82 -6.57 -13.52
CA PRO A 169 -9.33 -7.53 -12.55
C PRO A 169 -9.45 -6.91 -11.16
N CYS A 170 -10.27 -7.52 -10.30
CA CYS A 170 -10.22 -7.30 -8.87
C CYS A 170 -9.32 -8.35 -8.18
N TYR A 171 -9.05 -8.17 -6.88
CA TYR A 171 -8.26 -9.13 -6.09
C TYR A 171 -8.84 -10.55 -6.18
N ARG A 172 -10.17 -10.70 -6.11
CA ARG A 172 -10.84 -12.00 -6.19
C ARG A 172 -10.76 -12.68 -7.57
N CYS A 173 -10.49 -11.93 -8.63
CA CYS A 173 -10.21 -12.55 -9.93
C CYS A 173 -8.93 -13.39 -9.91
N LEU A 174 -7.91 -12.95 -9.18
CA LEU A 174 -6.63 -13.65 -9.07
C LEU A 174 -6.63 -14.66 -7.92
N TYR A 175 -7.35 -14.38 -6.83
CA TYR A 175 -7.42 -15.20 -5.62
C TYR A 175 -8.88 -15.62 -5.34
N PRO A 176 -9.38 -16.64 -6.07
CA PRO A 176 -10.83 -16.91 -6.13
C PRO A 176 -11.43 -17.52 -4.87
N VAL A 177 -10.62 -18.07 -3.97
CA VAL A 177 -11.12 -18.82 -2.81
C VAL A 177 -10.73 -18.16 -1.51
N GLU A 178 -11.74 -17.75 -0.74
CA GLU A 178 -11.56 -17.32 0.65
C GLU A 178 -11.20 -18.54 1.50
N GLY A 179 -10.09 -18.49 2.23
CA GLY A 179 -9.73 -19.53 3.22
C GLY A 179 -8.92 -20.72 2.68
N GLN A 180 -8.62 -20.85 1.39
CA GLN A 180 -7.60 -21.80 0.93
C GLN A 180 -6.17 -21.29 1.15
N ALA A 181 -5.97 -20.55 2.20
CA ALA A 181 -4.65 -20.13 2.61
C ALA A 181 -3.94 -21.23 3.43
N THR A 182 -3.64 -22.36 2.79
CA THR A 182 -2.40 -23.09 3.07
C THR A 182 -1.19 -22.28 2.59
N ALA A 183 -1.43 -21.02 2.18
CA ALA A 183 -0.40 -20.10 1.77
C ALA A 183 0.44 -19.75 3.00
N LEU A 184 1.70 -20.14 2.93
CA LEU A 184 2.77 -19.71 3.81
C LEU A 184 2.63 -18.19 4.03
N ASN A 185 2.39 -17.76 5.26
CA ASN A 185 2.41 -16.34 5.62
C ASN A 185 3.81 -15.96 6.10
N CYS A 186 4.12 -14.66 6.14
CA CYS A 186 5.42 -14.18 6.59
C CYS A 186 5.72 -14.56 8.05
N ARG A 187 4.70 -14.73 8.89
CA ARG A 187 4.88 -15.08 10.31
C ARG A 187 5.44 -16.50 10.44
N ASP A 188 4.91 -17.45 9.66
CA ASP A 188 5.29 -18.86 9.76
C ASP A 188 6.48 -19.24 8.86
N SER A 189 6.71 -18.51 7.76
CA SER A 189 7.69 -18.85 6.73
C SER A 189 8.97 -18.04 6.79
N GLY A 190 8.99 -16.94 7.56
CA GLY A 190 10.08 -15.98 7.57
C GLY A 190 10.14 -15.12 6.30
N VAL A 191 10.82 -13.98 6.38
CA VAL A 191 11.07 -13.08 5.25
C VAL A 191 12.30 -12.23 5.55
N LEU A 192 13.12 -11.96 4.53
CA LEU A 192 14.23 -11.03 4.65
C LEU A 192 13.76 -9.57 4.53
N ALA A 193 14.35 -8.67 5.31
CA ALA A 193 13.99 -7.26 5.32
C ALA A 193 14.02 -6.61 3.92
N PRO A 194 15.02 -6.81 3.06
CA PRO A 194 15.02 -6.22 1.72
C PRO A 194 13.83 -6.62 0.85
N VAL A 195 13.28 -7.83 1.05
CA VAL A 195 12.14 -8.31 0.26
C VAL A 195 10.90 -7.43 0.49
N VAL A 196 10.54 -7.23 1.75
CA VAL A 196 9.41 -6.36 2.10
C VAL A 196 9.72 -4.89 1.83
N GLY A 197 10.98 -4.47 1.95
CA GLY A 197 11.44 -3.13 1.61
C GLY A 197 11.23 -2.81 0.13
N VAL A 198 11.67 -3.69 -0.77
CA VAL A 198 11.50 -3.55 -2.23
C VAL A 198 10.02 -3.52 -2.60
N LEU A 199 9.23 -4.48 -2.11
CA LEU A 199 7.80 -4.55 -2.43
C LEU A 199 7.01 -3.36 -1.89
N GLY A 200 7.28 -2.91 -0.65
CA GLY A 200 6.62 -1.72 -0.10
C GLY A 200 7.01 -0.44 -0.85
N SER A 201 8.25 -0.35 -1.33
CA SER A 201 8.69 0.76 -2.20
C SER A 201 7.96 0.73 -3.55
N LEU A 202 7.78 -0.45 -4.13
CA LEU A 202 6.98 -0.62 -5.35
C LEU A 202 5.50 -0.30 -5.11
N GLN A 203 4.91 -0.67 -3.95
CA GLN A 203 3.56 -0.24 -3.59
C GLN A 203 3.45 1.29 -3.54
N ALA A 204 4.42 1.97 -2.94
CA ALA A 204 4.45 3.44 -2.94
C ALA A 204 4.54 4.00 -4.36
N MET A 205 5.39 3.44 -5.21
CA MET A 205 5.50 3.88 -6.60
C MET A 205 4.20 3.70 -7.39
N GLU A 206 3.54 2.53 -7.27
CA GLU A 206 2.24 2.31 -7.90
C GLU A 206 1.18 3.27 -7.38
N THR A 207 1.19 3.57 -6.08
CA THR A 207 0.28 4.56 -5.48
C THR A 207 0.52 5.95 -6.07
N ILE A 208 1.78 6.40 -6.18
CA ILE A 208 2.15 7.68 -6.80
C ILE A 208 1.70 7.73 -8.27
N LYS A 209 1.91 6.64 -9.02
CA LYS A 209 1.47 6.56 -10.43
C LYS A 209 -0.05 6.74 -10.57
N VAL A 210 -0.80 6.08 -9.70
CA VAL A 210 -2.26 6.19 -9.66
C VAL A 210 -2.72 7.61 -9.35
N LEU A 211 -2.14 8.23 -8.31
CA LEU A 211 -2.56 9.54 -7.82
C LEU A 211 -2.16 10.69 -8.75
N ALA A 212 -0.98 10.61 -9.35
CA ALA A 212 -0.45 11.65 -10.23
C ALA A 212 -0.73 11.41 -11.72
N GLY A 213 -1.37 10.30 -12.10
CA GLY A 213 -1.57 9.94 -13.50
C GLY A 213 -0.26 9.66 -14.23
N LEU A 214 0.76 9.16 -13.53
CA LEU A 214 2.10 8.96 -14.06
C LEU A 214 2.28 7.54 -14.63
N GLY A 215 2.76 7.43 -15.86
CA GLY A 215 3.11 6.16 -16.48
C GLY A 215 1.92 5.19 -16.59
N GLU A 216 2.19 3.90 -16.44
CA GLU A 216 1.19 2.82 -16.53
C GLU A 216 1.11 2.06 -15.21
N PRO A 217 0.10 2.28 -14.36
CA PRO A 217 -0.13 1.45 -13.17
C PRO A 217 -0.42 -0.01 -13.53
N LEU A 218 -0.15 -0.93 -12.61
CA LEU A 218 -0.32 -2.37 -12.80
C LEU A 218 -1.80 -2.82 -12.79
N TYR A 219 -2.69 -2.11 -13.49
CA TYR A 219 -4.13 -2.42 -13.54
C TYR A 219 -4.46 -3.76 -14.23
N HIS A 220 -3.59 -4.20 -15.16
CA HIS A 220 -3.76 -5.42 -15.96
C HIS A 220 -2.55 -6.34 -15.83
N ALA A 221 -1.82 -6.24 -14.74
CA ALA A 221 -0.62 -7.04 -14.54
C ALA A 221 -0.40 -7.42 -13.08
N LEU A 222 0.12 -8.61 -12.87
CA LEU A 222 0.71 -9.06 -11.63
C LEU A 222 2.24 -9.03 -11.79
N LEU A 223 2.91 -8.27 -10.96
CA LEU A 223 4.35 -8.31 -10.83
C LEU A 223 4.72 -9.41 -9.83
N VAL A 224 5.57 -10.34 -10.25
CA VAL A 224 6.11 -11.43 -9.41
C VAL A 224 7.61 -11.27 -9.33
N LEU A 225 8.15 -11.26 -8.12
CA LEU A 225 9.56 -11.10 -7.83
C LEU A 225 10.09 -12.34 -7.11
N ASP A 226 11.22 -12.86 -7.58
CA ASP A 226 12.09 -13.77 -6.83
C ASP A 226 13.42 -13.04 -6.58
N LEU A 227 13.60 -12.53 -5.37
CA LEU A 227 14.79 -11.76 -5.01
C LEU A 227 16.01 -12.63 -4.64
N ALA A 228 15.82 -13.95 -4.50
CA ALA A 228 16.95 -14.86 -4.37
C ALA A 228 17.72 -15.02 -5.69
N THR A 229 16.99 -14.96 -6.81
CA THR A 229 17.54 -15.10 -8.17
C THR A 229 17.54 -13.78 -8.96
N ALA A 230 17.05 -12.68 -8.35
CA ALA A 230 16.85 -11.38 -8.97
C ALA A 230 15.93 -11.41 -10.21
N GLN A 231 15.00 -12.36 -10.27
CA GLN A 231 14.03 -12.46 -11.35
C GLN A 231 12.81 -11.58 -11.06
N VAL A 232 12.37 -10.87 -12.09
CA VAL A 232 11.15 -10.06 -12.08
C VAL A 232 10.32 -10.43 -13.29
N GLN A 233 9.08 -10.85 -13.05
CA GLN A 233 8.14 -11.22 -14.08
C GLN A 233 6.90 -10.33 -14.03
N ARG A 234 6.46 -9.82 -15.19
CA ARG A 234 5.20 -9.09 -15.35
C ARG A 234 4.22 -9.98 -16.08
N LEU A 235 3.25 -10.53 -15.37
CA LEU A 235 2.22 -11.44 -15.89
C LEU A 235 0.97 -10.61 -16.23
N ALA A 236 0.45 -10.78 -17.45
CA ALA A 236 -0.80 -10.15 -17.83
C ALA A 236 -1.96 -10.76 -17.04
N THR A 237 -2.89 -9.92 -16.58
CA THR A 237 -4.07 -10.33 -15.83
C THR A 237 -5.34 -9.78 -16.49
N ALA A 238 -6.44 -10.51 -16.34
CA ALA A 238 -7.75 -10.11 -16.86
C ALA A 238 -8.86 -10.39 -15.84
N PRO A 239 -9.97 -9.63 -15.88
CA PRO A 239 -11.12 -9.92 -15.06
C PRO A 239 -11.72 -11.28 -15.41
N ARG A 240 -12.21 -11.98 -14.39
CA ARG A 240 -12.98 -13.22 -14.60
C ARG A 240 -14.45 -12.88 -14.80
N PRO A 241 -15.10 -13.40 -15.88
CA PRO A 241 -16.52 -13.13 -16.14
C PRO A 241 -17.45 -13.59 -15.01
N ASP A 242 -17.07 -14.69 -14.33
CA ASP A 242 -17.80 -15.33 -13.23
C ASP A 242 -17.35 -14.84 -11.84
N CYS A 243 -16.61 -13.74 -11.75
CA CYS A 243 -16.13 -13.23 -10.47
C CYS A 243 -17.29 -12.72 -9.61
N PRO A 244 -17.51 -13.24 -8.39
CA PRO A 244 -18.64 -12.83 -7.56
C PRO A 244 -18.52 -11.41 -7.01
N ASP A 245 -17.32 -10.78 -7.02
CA ASP A 245 -17.10 -9.44 -6.50
C ASP A 245 -17.18 -8.36 -7.59
N CYS A 246 -16.67 -8.62 -8.81
CA CYS A 246 -16.63 -7.64 -9.90
C CYS A 246 -17.12 -8.16 -11.25
N GLY A 247 -17.58 -9.41 -11.33
CA GLY A 247 -18.14 -9.97 -12.56
C GLY A 247 -19.35 -9.14 -13.01
N VAL A 248 -19.47 -8.94 -14.33
CA VAL A 248 -20.62 -8.27 -14.93
C VAL A 248 -21.78 -9.26 -14.86
N THR A 249 -22.73 -9.01 -13.96
CA THR A 249 -24.07 -9.62 -14.01
C THR A 249 -24.93 -8.89 -15.00
#